data_710fe2cda47eb838ae28fe71fbedfaaa
#
_entry.id   710fe2cda47eb838ae28fe71fbedfaaa
#
_cell.length_a   1.000
_cell.length_b   1.000
_cell.length_c   1.000
_cell.angle_alpha   90.00
_cell.angle_beta   90.00
_cell.angle_gamma   90.00
#
_symmetry.space_group_name_H-M   'P 1'
#
loop_
_entity.id
_entity.type
_entity.pdbx_description
1 polymer ?
#
loop_
_entity_poly.entity_id
_entity_poly.type
_entity_poly.pdbx_seq_one_letter_code
_entity_poly.pdbx_strand_id
1 'polypeptide(L)'
;MIQARPRIAGLILCAALFLGLSRQAAAEKLPQWELGAGVAGLTLPDYRGSDEVRNYLLPLPYIIYRLEWLKADEKGIRSILLNWKHAEVNLSLSATPPVRSKNNRAREGMSDIKPMVEFGPSLDIHLWRGDGRRFKLDVRTPVRAAFTVETHPRDAGVSLSPTLNFDVSGIGGRPWQLGMLAGPIFATRHQHQYFYGVPESDARPDRPAYDAHGGYGGLQFLVALSRRFGKAWFGAYARYDTLRGAVFEDSPLVRRNYYVSGGFAIAWIPLQSSKMIERDD
;
A
#
# COMPACT_ATOMS: atom_id res chain seq x y z
N MET A 1 16.87 32.55 7.66
CA MET A 1 15.53 32.16 7.20
C MET A 1 15.55 30.67 6.95
N ILE A 2 15.03 29.88 7.91
CA ILE A 2 14.99 28.41 7.85
C ILE A 2 13.65 28.06 7.22
N GLN A 3 13.68 27.58 5.97
CA GLN A 3 12.47 27.07 5.30
C GLN A 3 12.08 25.74 5.92
N ALA A 4 10.96 25.71 6.63
CA ALA A 4 10.28 24.50 7.07
C ALA A 4 9.75 23.78 5.83
N ARG A 5 10.26 22.58 5.56
CA ARG A 5 9.84 21.72 4.44
C ARG A 5 8.68 20.82 4.85
N PRO A 6 7.67 20.62 4.01
CA PRO A 6 6.55 19.74 4.32
C PRO A 6 7.02 18.28 4.29
N ARG A 7 7.32 17.73 5.45
CA ARG A 7 7.62 16.30 5.67
C ARG A 7 6.36 15.47 5.96
N ILE A 8 5.18 16.07 5.89
CA ILE A 8 3.94 15.52 6.49
C ILE A 8 3.18 14.61 5.53
N ALA A 9 3.26 14.81 4.21
CA ALA A 9 2.46 14.03 3.25
C ALA A 9 2.90 12.56 3.11
N GLY A 10 4.17 12.23 3.36
CA GLY A 10 4.65 10.84 3.34
C GLY A 10 4.26 10.02 4.57
N LEU A 11 3.83 10.68 5.63
CA LEU A 11 3.56 10.07 6.94
C LEU A 11 2.21 9.35 7.02
N ILE A 12 1.20 9.85 6.32
CA ILE A 12 -0.18 9.35 6.46
C ILE A 12 -0.38 8.05 5.69
N LEU A 13 0.45 7.75 4.72
CA LEU A 13 0.18 6.71 3.75
C LEU A 13 0.97 5.41 3.98
N CYS A 14 2.11 5.46 4.63
CA CYS A 14 2.76 4.23 5.13
C CYS A 14 1.92 3.56 6.23
N ALA A 15 1.09 4.32 6.95
CA ALA A 15 0.12 3.78 7.90
C ALA A 15 -0.95 2.89 7.25
N ALA A 16 -1.36 3.19 6.02
CA ALA A 16 -2.39 2.42 5.31
C ALA A 16 -1.94 0.99 4.94
N LEU A 17 -0.64 0.75 4.77
CA LEU A 17 -0.09 -0.58 4.48
C LEU A 17 -0.14 -1.55 5.67
N PHE A 18 -0.12 -1.04 6.91
CA PHE A 18 -0.18 -1.85 8.13
C PHE A 18 -1.59 -2.12 8.63
N LEU A 19 -2.59 -1.41 8.12
CA LEU A 19 -3.94 -1.41 8.69
C LEU A 19 -4.87 -2.50 8.11
N GLY A 20 -4.31 -3.50 7.42
CA GLY A 20 -5.07 -4.46 6.62
C GLY A 20 -5.62 -5.71 7.29
N LEU A 21 -5.41 -5.97 8.59
CA LEU A 21 -5.63 -7.32 9.12
C LEU A 21 -6.17 -7.35 10.55
N SER A 22 -7.47 -7.34 10.71
CA SER A 22 -8.11 -7.81 11.95
C SER A 22 -9.57 -8.17 11.73
N ARG A 23 -9.93 -9.41 12.03
CA ARG A 23 -11.30 -9.75 12.39
C ARG A 23 -11.51 -11.07 13.09
N GLN A 24 -12.25 -11.02 14.19
CA GLN A 24 -12.86 -12.17 14.86
C GLN A 24 -14.30 -12.36 14.39
N ALA A 25 -14.68 -13.64 14.23
CA ALA A 25 -16.05 -14.05 13.95
C ALA A 25 -16.84 -14.11 15.27
N ALA A 26 -17.65 -13.13 15.49
CA ALA A 26 -18.89 -13.04 16.25
C ALA A 26 -19.39 -11.61 15.98
N ALA A 27 -20.67 -11.33 16.12
CA ALA A 27 -21.18 -9.97 16.07
C ALA A 27 -20.51 -9.14 17.19
N GLU A 28 -19.28 -8.69 16.97
CA GLU A 28 -18.48 -8.00 17.96
C GLU A 28 -18.84 -6.52 17.88
N LYS A 29 -19.34 -6.01 19.00
CA LYS A 29 -19.58 -4.57 19.15
C LYS A 29 -18.25 -3.87 19.23
N LEU A 30 -17.95 -3.03 18.24
CA LEU A 30 -16.71 -2.27 18.16
C LEU A 30 -16.95 -0.79 18.49
N PRO A 31 -15.98 -0.11 19.14
CA PRO A 31 -16.08 1.34 19.33
C PRO A 31 -16.24 2.05 17.98
N GLN A 32 -17.10 3.07 17.91
CA GLN A 32 -17.31 3.86 16.71
C GLN A 32 -16.01 4.52 16.23
N TRP A 33 -15.16 4.95 17.18
CA TRP A 33 -13.84 5.48 16.86
C TRP A 33 -12.80 5.05 17.89
N GLU A 34 -11.55 4.98 17.43
CA GLU A 34 -10.37 4.68 18.25
C GLU A 34 -9.24 5.63 17.85
N LEU A 35 -8.55 6.18 18.84
CA LEU A 35 -7.42 7.07 18.65
C LEU A 35 -6.21 6.57 19.43
N GLY A 36 -5.06 6.64 18.80
CA GLY A 36 -3.81 6.22 19.38
C GLY A 36 -2.60 6.78 18.63
N ALA A 37 -1.45 6.40 19.10
CA ALA A 37 -0.18 6.74 18.46
C ALA A 37 0.79 5.58 18.59
N GLY A 38 1.74 5.53 17.68
CA GLY A 38 2.73 4.47 17.61
C GLY A 38 3.95 4.83 16.77
N VAL A 39 4.69 3.81 16.43
CA VAL A 39 5.83 3.89 15.52
C VAL A 39 5.77 2.78 14.48
N ALA A 40 6.26 3.09 13.28
CA ALA A 40 6.41 2.12 12.20
C ALA A 40 7.84 2.13 11.68
N GLY A 41 8.43 0.96 11.54
CA GLY A 41 9.71 0.74 10.87
C GLY A 41 9.45 0.09 9.50
N LEU A 42 10.05 0.64 8.44
CA LEU A 42 9.87 0.19 7.07
C LEU A 42 11.23 0.06 6.38
N THR A 43 11.38 -0.98 5.58
CA THR A 43 12.49 -1.17 4.66
C THR A 43 11.93 -1.29 3.25
N LEU A 44 12.22 -0.31 2.39
CA LEU A 44 11.66 -0.19 1.05
C LEU A 44 12.76 0.09 0.03
N PRO A 45 12.71 -0.47 -1.20
CA PRO A 45 13.51 0.03 -2.30
C PRO A 45 13.08 1.45 -2.68
N ASP A 46 13.97 2.22 -3.29
CA ASP A 46 13.64 3.58 -3.78
C ASP A 46 12.46 3.54 -4.76
N TYR A 47 12.43 2.56 -5.64
CA TYR A 47 11.32 2.20 -6.54
C TYR A 47 11.42 0.73 -6.89
N ARG A 48 10.40 0.15 -7.47
CA ARG A 48 10.40 -1.25 -7.90
C ARG A 48 11.49 -1.46 -8.96
N GLY A 49 12.44 -2.36 -8.69
CA GLY A 49 13.61 -2.60 -9.56
C GLY A 49 14.87 -1.81 -9.19
N SER A 50 14.80 -0.93 -8.21
CA SER A 50 16.00 -0.31 -7.62
C SER A 50 16.80 -1.30 -6.78
N ASP A 51 18.11 -1.20 -6.83
CA ASP A 51 19.05 -1.89 -5.92
C ASP A 51 19.36 -1.08 -4.65
N GLU A 52 18.92 0.15 -4.59
CA GLU A 52 19.02 1.03 -3.42
C GLU A 52 17.79 0.85 -2.52
N VAL A 53 18.06 0.60 -1.23
CA VAL A 53 17.05 0.33 -0.21
C VAL A 53 17.15 1.36 0.91
N ARG A 54 16.01 1.81 1.43
CA ARG A 54 15.96 2.77 2.53
C ARG A 54 15.17 2.25 3.71
N ASN A 55 15.66 2.61 4.89
CA ASN A 55 14.99 2.35 6.14
C ASN A 55 14.30 3.63 6.63
N TYR A 56 13.06 3.49 7.04
CA TYR A 56 12.26 4.57 7.59
C TYR A 56 11.81 4.21 9.00
N LEU A 57 11.90 5.16 9.92
CA LEU A 57 11.25 5.10 11.22
C LEU A 57 10.28 6.28 11.28
N LEU A 58 9.00 5.99 11.35
CA LEU A 58 7.95 6.98 11.20
C LEU A 58 7.02 6.97 12.42
N PRO A 59 6.58 8.14 12.92
CA PRO A 59 5.47 8.19 13.85
C PRO A 59 4.21 7.67 13.14
N LEU A 60 3.42 6.88 13.86
CA LEU A 60 2.19 6.28 13.37
C LEU A 60 1.00 6.86 14.14
N PRO A 61 0.23 7.79 13.57
CA PRO A 61 -1.08 8.12 14.11
C PRO A 61 -2.01 6.93 13.89
N TYR A 62 -2.60 6.41 14.97
CA TYR A 62 -3.61 5.37 14.90
C TYR A 62 -4.98 6.03 15.04
N ILE A 63 -5.72 6.09 13.94
CA ILE A 63 -7.04 6.71 13.86
C ILE A 63 -7.96 5.74 13.15
N ILE A 64 -8.95 5.23 13.88
CA ILE A 64 -10.03 4.42 13.31
C ILE A 64 -11.34 5.16 13.53
N TYR A 65 -12.11 5.33 12.47
CA TYR A 65 -13.47 5.87 12.52
C TYR A 65 -14.38 5.02 11.64
N ARG A 66 -15.42 4.45 12.25
CA ARG A 66 -16.34 3.52 11.60
C ARG A 66 -17.67 4.21 11.35
N LEU A 67 -17.95 4.51 10.09
CA LEU A 67 -19.23 4.98 9.59
C LEU A 67 -19.89 3.90 8.72
N GLU A 68 -21.19 3.97 8.53
CA GLU A 68 -21.91 3.04 7.65
C GLU A 68 -21.39 3.09 6.20
N TRP A 69 -21.04 4.28 5.72
CA TRP A 69 -20.57 4.52 4.35
C TRP A 69 -19.04 4.76 4.25
N LEU A 70 -18.34 5.05 5.36
CA LEU A 70 -16.91 5.27 5.41
C LEU A 70 -16.32 4.37 6.50
N LYS A 71 -15.63 3.32 6.10
CA LYS A 71 -14.89 2.44 7.01
C LYS A 71 -13.41 2.83 6.96
N ALA A 72 -12.97 3.60 7.93
CA ALA A 72 -11.55 3.75 8.23
C ALA A 72 -11.20 2.69 9.26
N ASP A 73 -10.68 1.58 8.81
CA ASP A 73 -10.30 0.45 9.66
C ASP A 73 -8.88 0.00 9.33
N GLU A 74 -8.47 -1.11 9.90
CA GLU A 74 -7.16 -1.72 9.71
C GLU A 74 -6.88 -2.15 8.25
N LYS A 75 -7.88 -2.12 7.37
CA LYS A 75 -7.76 -2.35 5.92
C LYS A 75 -7.60 -1.04 5.12
N GLY A 76 -7.45 0.09 5.82
CA GLY A 76 -7.32 1.42 5.24
C GLY A 76 -8.63 2.21 5.23
N ILE A 77 -8.58 3.37 4.60
CA ILE A 77 -9.79 4.19 4.38
C ILE A 77 -10.53 3.60 3.19
N ARG A 78 -11.71 3.04 3.44
CA ARG A 78 -12.59 2.52 2.39
C ARG A 78 -13.91 3.27 2.45
N SER A 79 -14.29 3.88 1.36
CA SER A 79 -15.65 4.33 1.14
C SER A 79 -16.36 3.25 0.34
N ILE A 80 -17.34 2.58 0.93
CA ILE A 80 -18.18 1.62 0.21
C ILE A 80 -19.08 2.45 -0.69
N LEU A 81 -18.78 2.46 -1.97
CA LEU A 81 -19.56 3.18 -2.98
C LEU A 81 -20.82 2.39 -3.37
N LEU A 82 -20.66 1.07 -3.51
CA LEU A 82 -21.74 0.14 -3.84
C LEU A 82 -21.50 -1.18 -3.11
N ASN A 83 -22.56 -1.80 -2.62
CA ASN A 83 -22.48 -3.09 -1.92
C ASN A 83 -23.55 -4.05 -2.47
N TRP A 84 -23.11 -5.25 -2.84
CA TRP A 84 -23.93 -6.38 -3.25
C TRP A 84 -23.59 -7.61 -2.37
N LYS A 85 -24.42 -8.61 -2.45
CA LYS A 85 -24.26 -9.85 -1.65
C LYS A 85 -22.86 -10.49 -1.77
N HIS A 86 -22.25 -10.43 -2.96
CA HIS A 86 -20.97 -11.10 -3.25
C HIS A 86 -19.89 -10.16 -3.79
N ALA A 87 -20.15 -8.87 -3.87
CA ALA A 87 -19.20 -7.90 -4.38
C ALA A 87 -19.43 -6.52 -3.75
N GLU A 88 -18.38 -5.74 -3.63
CA GLU A 88 -18.43 -4.35 -3.20
C GLU A 88 -17.51 -3.48 -4.08
N VAL A 89 -17.88 -2.23 -4.27
CA VAL A 89 -16.99 -1.24 -4.87
C VAL A 89 -16.53 -0.30 -3.77
N ASN A 90 -15.23 -0.24 -3.60
CA ASN A 90 -14.56 0.56 -2.58
C ASN A 90 -13.69 1.64 -3.22
N LEU A 91 -13.32 2.66 -2.44
CA LEU A 91 -12.22 3.56 -2.77
C LEU A 91 -10.89 2.92 -2.34
N SER A 92 -9.98 2.79 -3.27
CA SER A 92 -8.62 2.30 -3.03
C SER A 92 -7.64 3.46 -3.05
N LEU A 93 -6.73 3.47 -2.07
CA LEU A 93 -5.69 4.49 -1.92
C LEU A 93 -4.31 3.82 -1.85
N SER A 94 -3.31 4.46 -2.42
CA SER A 94 -1.90 4.06 -2.34
C SER A 94 -1.01 5.31 -2.36
N ALA A 95 0.26 5.19 -1.96
CA ALA A 95 1.27 6.23 -2.17
C ALA A 95 2.67 5.67 -2.32
N THR A 96 3.47 6.50 -2.94
CA THR A 96 4.88 6.27 -3.18
C THR A 96 5.68 7.37 -2.51
N PRO A 97 6.68 7.02 -1.67
CA PRO A 97 7.56 8.01 -1.07
C PRO A 97 8.44 8.69 -2.14
N PRO A 98 8.94 9.91 -1.86
CA PRO A 98 9.84 10.60 -2.78
C PRO A 98 11.21 9.92 -2.85
N VAL A 99 11.84 9.94 -4.03
CA VAL A 99 13.21 9.49 -4.23
C VAL A 99 14.08 10.65 -4.72
N ARG A 100 15.14 10.92 -4.00
CA ARG A 100 16.14 11.89 -4.44
C ARG A 100 17.12 11.22 -5.38
N SER A 101 17.10 11.58 -6.66
CA SER A 101 17.93 10.99 -7.72
C SER A 101 19.42 11.06 -7.43
N LYS A 102 19.89 12.13 -6.77
CA LYS A 102 21.30 12.27 -6.33
C LYS A 102 21.78 11.20 -5.33
N ASN A 103 20.85 10.50 -4.68
CA ASN A 103 21.12 9.44 -3.71
C ASN A 103 20.77 8.06 -4.28
N ASN A 104 20.58 7.95 -5.59
CA ASN A 104 20.30 6.70 -6.30
C ASN A 104 21.22 6.62 -7.53
N ARG A 105 22.14 5.66 -7.54
CA ARG A 105 23.18 5.55 -8.58
C ARG A 105 22.60 5.41 -9.99
N ALA A 106 21.52 4.63 -10.14
CA ALA A 106 20.88 4.46 -11.44
C ALA A 106 20.24 5.75 -11.96
N ARG A 107 19.81 6.65 -11.06
CA ARG A 107 19.11 7.90 -11.38
C ARG A 107 19.94 9.16 -11.18
N GLU A 108 21.22 9.03 -10.86
CA GLU A 108 22.07 10.19 -10.59
C GLU A 108 22.06 11.21 -11.74
N GLY A 109 21.79 12.48 -11.42
CA GLY A 109 21.65 13.57 -12.39
C GLY A 109 20.28 13.69 -13.05
N MET A 110 19.37 12.74 -12.86
CA MET A 110 17.98 12.84 -13.30
C MET A 110 17.13 13.66 -12.31
N SER A 111 15.93 14.03 -12.74
CA SER A 111 14.93 14.63 -11.87
C SER A 111 14.53 13.67 -10.73
N ASP A 112 14.26 14.23 -9.54
CA ASP A 112 13.75 13.46 -8.38
C ASP A 112 12.37 12.87 -8.69
N ILE A 113 12.14 11.64 -8.20
CA ILE A 113 10.78 11.10 -8.12
C ILE A 113 10.05 11.83 -6.99
N LYS A 114 8.98 12.54 -7.34
CA LYS A 114 8.15 13.24 -6.37
C LYS A 114 7.31 12.24 -5.56
N PRO A 115 6.92 12.58 -4.33
CA PRO A 115 5.94 11.76 -3.64
C PRO A 115 4.66 11.70 -4.45
N MET A 116 4.02 10.52 -4.50
CA MET A 116 2.76 10.34 -5.24
C MET A 116 1.68 9.80 -4.34
N VAL A 117 0.45 10.15 -4.67
CA VAL A 117 -0.77 9.50 -4.19
C VAL A 117 -1.48 8.87 -5.37
N GLU A 118 -2.00 7.69 -5.14
CA GLU A 118 -2.81 6.96 -6.11
C GLU A 118 -4.17 6.70 -5.49
N PHE A 119 -5.24 6.96 -6.20
CA PHE A 119 -6.60 6.69 -5.74
C PHE A 119 -7.53 6.31 -6.89
N GLY A 120 -8.57 5.57 -6.56
CA GLY A 120 -9.57 5.16 -7.51
C GLY A 120 -10.42 4.00 -7.00
N PRO A 121 -11.39 3.53 -7.79
CA PRO A 121 -12.27 2.45 -7.40
C PRO A 121 -11.53 1.12 -7.32
N SER A 122 -11.99 0.25 -6.40
CA SER A 122 -11.64 -1.16 -6.31
C SER A 122 -12.91 -1.99 -6.34
N LEU A 123 -12.99 -2.94 -7.26
CA LEU A 123 -14.01 -3.97 -7.22
C LEU A 123 -13.48 -5.13 -6.39
N ASP A 124 -14.16 -5.42 -5.29
CA ASP A 124 -13.83 -6.52 -4.38
C ASP A 124 -14.92 -7.59 -4.49
N ILE A 125 -14.55 -8.80 -4.92
CA ILE A 125 -15.44 -9.94 -5.11
C ILE A 125 -15.16 -10.97 -4.01
N HIS A 126 -16.20 -11.33 -3.26
CA HIS A 126 -16.14 -12.33 -2.18
C HIS A 126 -16.29 -13.73 -2.75
N LEU A 127 -15.17 -14.47 -2.87
CA LEU A 127 -15.18 -15.82 -3.44
C LEU A 127 -15.59 -16.88 -2.43
N TRP A 128 -15.07 -16.77 -1.20
CA TRP A 128 -15.30 -17.81 -0.19
C TRP A 128 -15.21 -17.27 1.23
N ARG A 129 -16.07 -17.79 2.09
CA ARG A 129 -16.11 -17.54 3.53
C ARG A 129 -16.15 -18.89 4.25
N GLY A 130 -15.07 -19.27 4.92
CA GLY A 130 -14.97 -20.51 5.69
C GLY A 130 -15.53 -20.37 7.10
N ASP A 131 -15.49 -21.48 7.85
CA ASP A 131 -16.07 -21.69 9.18
C ASP A 131 -16.02 -20.45 10.08
N GLY A 132 -17.20 -19.98 10.50
CA GLY A 132 -17.33 -18.81 11.37
C GLY A 132 -16.63 -17.56 10.84
N ARG A 133 -16.43 -17.45 9.53
CA ARG A 133 -15.69 -16.38 8.85
C ARG A 133 -14.21 -16.28 9.26
N ARG A 134 -13.62 -17.36 9.81
CA ARG A 134 -12.18 -17.43 10.09
C ARG A 134 -11.32 -17.31 8.83
N PHE A 135 -11.84 -17.80 7.72
CA PHE A 135 -11.16 -17.81 6.42
C PHE A 135 -11.96 -16.98 5.43
N LYS A 136 -11.27 -16.12 4.71
CA LYS A 136 -11.85 -15.27 3.65
C LYS A 136 -10.96 -15.31 2.43
N LEU A 137 -11.58 -15.50 1.27
CA LEU A 137 -10.92 -15.43 -0.01
C LEU A 137 -11.64 -14.40 -0.87
N ASP A 138 -10.93 -13.37 -1.27
CA ASP A 138 -11.45 -12.26 -2.05
C ASP A 138 -10.57 -11.99 -3.27
N VAL A 139 -11.17 -11.61 -4.39
CA VAL A 139 -10.47 -10.96 -5.49
C VAL A 139 -10.69 -9.46 -5.33
N ARG A 140 -9.60 -8.68 -5.33
CA ARG A 140 -9.64 -7.22 -5.30
C ARG A 140 -8.99 -6.68 -6.56
N THR A 141 -9.69 -5.77 -7.22
CA THR A 141 -9.28 -5.22 -8.51
C THR A 141 -9.30 -3.69 -8.46
N PRO A 142 -8.29 -3.07 -7.83
CA PRO A 142 -8.18 -1.61 -7.81
C PRO A 142 -7.68 -1.07 -9.15
N VAL A 143 -8.34 0.00 -9.61
CA VAL A 143 -7.88 0.87 -10.69
C VAL A 143 -7.59 2.22 -10.07
N ARG A 144 -6.36 2.71 -10.15
CA ARG A 144 -5.93 3.94 -9.47
C ARG A 144 -5.29 4.91 -10.44
N ALA A 145 -5.71 6.16 -10.39
CA ALA A 145 -5.01 7.27 -11.01
C ALA A 145 -3.94 7.80 -10.04
N ALA A 146 -2.75 8.08 -10.55
CA ALA A 146 -1.58 8.52 -9.81
C ALA A 146 -1.33 10.02 -10.03
N PHE A 147 -1.08 10.76 -8.95
CA PHE A 147 -0.76 12.17 -8.98
C PHE A 147 0.43 12.49 -8.09
N THR A 148 1.30 13.39 -8.56
CA THR A 148 2.42 13.88 -7.76
C THR A 148 1.92 14.82 -6.65
N VAL A 149 2.54 14.74 -5.47
CA VAL A 149 2.24 15.61 -4.33
C VAL A 149 3.22 16.78 -4.34
N GLU A 150 2.85 17.82 -5.05
CA GLU A 150 3.61 19.08 -5.17
C GLU A 150 2.64 20.26 -5.32
N THR A 151 3.15 21.49 -5.38
CA THR A 151 2.31 22.71 -5.47
C THR A 151 1.38 22.68 -6.69
N HIS A 152 1.82 22.09 -7.80
CA HIS A 152 1.01 21.84 -8.99
C HIS A 152 1.02 20.34 -9.26
N PRO A 153 0.04 19.58 -8.75
CA PRO A 153 -0.03 18.14 -8.97
C PRO A 153 -0.05 17.80 -10.46
N ARG A 154 0.77 16.83 -10.84
CA ARG A 154 0.80 16.31 -12.21
C ARG A 154 0.29 14.90 -12.22
N ASP A 155 -0.46 14.57 -13.27
CA ASP A 155 -0.82 13.20 -13.58
C ASP A 155 0.45 12.35 -13.76
N ALA A 156 0.46 11.17 -13.19
CA ALA A 156 1.54 10.20 -13.33
C ALA A 156 1.03 8.86 -13.87
N GLY A 157 -0.17 8.84 -14.44
CA GLY A 157 -0.76 7.70 -15.10
C GLY A 157 -1.72 6.89 -14.26
N VAL A 158 -2.03 5.68 -14.74
CA VAL A 158 -3.04 4.79 -14.12
C VAL A 158 -2.44 3.42 -13.90
N SER A 159 -2.74 2.81 -12.75
CA SER A 159 -2.40 1.43 -12.42
C SER A 159 -3.65 0.56 -12.24
N LEU A 160 -3.49 -0.73 -12.54
CA LEU A 160 -4.45 -1.81 -12.30
C LEU A 160 -3.69 -2.94 -11.62
N SER A 161 -4.13 -3.37 -10.45
CA SER A 161 -3.43 -4.42 -9.69
C SER A 161 -4.38 -5.45 -9.08
N PRO A 162 -4.98 -6.33 -9.92
CA PRO A 162 -5.85 -7.39 -9.41
C PRO A 162 -5.06 -8.32 -8.50
N THR A 163 -5.65 -8.67 -7.35
CA THR A 163 -5.03 -9.54 -6.36
C THR A 163 -6.02 -10.56 -5.81
N LEU A 164 -5.54 -11.77 -5.61
CA LEU A 164 -6.20 -12.76 -4.77
C LEU A 164 -5.75 -12.52 -3.32
N ASN A 165 -6.72 -12.35 -2.43
CA ASN A 165 -6.48 -12.03 -1.02
C ASN A 165 -7.04 -13.15 -0.16
N PHE A 166 -6.21 -13.71 0.71
CA PHE A 166 -6.59 -14.75 1.65
C PHE A 166 -6.32 -14.27 3.08
N ASP A 167 -7.38 -14.13 3.86
CA ASP A 167 -7.33 -13.69 5.25
C ASP A 167 -7.68 -14.85 6.19
N VAL A 168 -6.88 -15.03 7.25
CA VAL A 168 -7.09 -16.03 8.31
C VAL A 168 -7.13 -15.32 9.66
N SER A 169 -8.20 -15.56 10.42
CA SER A 169 -8.42 -15.01 11.77
C SER A 169 -8.32 -16.11 12.83
N GLY A 170 -7.82 -15.78 14.03
CA GLY A 170 -7.84 -16.69 15.18
C GLY A 170 -6.85 -17.84 15.08
N ILE A 171 -5.64 -17.61 14.59
CA ILE A 171 -4.59 -18.62 14.42
C ILE A 171 -4.17 -19.20 15.77
N GLY A 172 -4.18 -20.56 15.88
CA GLY A 172 -3.78 -21.26 17.11
C GLY A 172 -4.65 -20.90 18.32
N GLY A 173 -5.95 -20.58 18.11
CA GLY A 173 -6.86 -20.19 19.20
C GLY A 173 -6.57 -18.82 19.81
N ARG A 174 -5.70 -18.04 19.19
CA ARG A 174 -5.32 -16.68 19.62
C ARG A 174 -5.79 -15.64 18.59
N PRO A 175 -6.04 -14.39 18.96
CA PRO A 175 -6.58 -13.36 18.06
C PRO A 175 -5.51 -12.81 17.09
N TRP A 176 -4.72 -13.69 16.47
CA TRP A 176 -3.84 -13.34 15.38
C TRP A 176 -4.62 -13.25 14.07
N GLN A 177 -4.23 -12.27 13.25
CA GLN A 177 -4.76 -12.05 11.92
C GLN A 177 -3.61 -12.23 10.92
N LEU A 178 -3.79 -13.10 9.95
CA LEU A 178 -2.86 -13.30 8.84
C LEU A 178 -3.57 -12.93 7.55
N GLY A 179 -2.95 -12.08 6.76
CA GLY A 179 -3.38 -11.79 5.41
C GLY A 179 -2.29 -12.11 4.41
N MET A 180 -2.70 -12.63 3.29
CA MET A 180 -1.84 -12.92 2.17
C MET A 180 -2.47 -12.37 0.91
N LEU A 181 -1.68 -11.76 0.04
CA LEU A 181 -2.14 -11.40 -1.28
C LEU A 181 -1.10 -11.75 -2.34
N ALA A 182 -1.60 -12.04 -3.53
CA ALA A 182 -0.78 -12.25 -4.70
C ALA A 182 -1.51 -11.74 -5.94
N GLY A 183 -0.77 -11.15 -6.89
CA GLY A 183 -1.36 -10.72 -8.15
C GLY A 183 -0.43 -9.91 -9.03
N PRO A 184 -0.79 -9.77 -10.33
CA PRO A 184 -0.06 -8.95 -11.26
C PRO A 184 -0.30 -7.46 -11.03
N ILE A 185 0.63 -6.66 -11.53
CA ILE A 185 0.51 -5.21 -11.62
C ILE A 185 0.59 -4.83 -13.08
N PHE A 186 -0.30 -3.97 -13.52
CA PHE A 186 -0.30 -3.35 -14.84
C PHE A 186 -0.33 -1.83 -14.65
N ALA A 187 0.31 -1.10 -15.56
CA ALA A 187 0.18 0.35 -15.57
C ALA A 187 0.25 0.91 -16.99
N THR A 188 -0.21 2.13 -17.13
CA THR A 188 -0.11 2.88 -18.40
C THR A 188 1.34 3.20 -18.73
N ARG A 189 1.62 3.47 -20.01
CA ARG A 189 2.92 3.98 -20.45
C ARG A 189 3.37 5.19 -19.64
N HIS A 190 2.46 6.11 -19.34
CA HIS A 190 2.75 7.32 -18.57
C HIS A 190 3.32 7.00 -17.19
N GLN A 191 2.72 6.05 -16.46
CA GLN A 191 3.22 5.65 -15.15
C GLN A 191 4.55 4.91 -15.23
N HIS A 192 4.71 3.99 -16.20
CA HIS A 192 6.00 3.32 -16.39
C HIS A 192 7.09 4.30 -16.83
N GLN A 193 6.77 5.27 -17.72
CA GLN A 193 7.70 6.30 -18.14
C GLN A 193 8.18 7.17 -16.98
N TYR A 194 7.29 7.49 -16.04
CA TYR A 194 7.64 8.28 -14.86
C TYR A 194 8.72 7.62 -13.99
N PHE A 195 8.69 6.28 -13.85
CA PHE A 195 9.66 5.54 -13.05
C PHE A 195 10.87 5.03 -13.82
N TYR A 196 10.66 4.58 -15.04
CA TYR A 196 11.62 3.76 -15.80
C TYR A 196 12.09 4.42 -17.09
N GLY A 197 11.51 5.54 -17.50
CA GLY A 197 11.94 6.30 -18.65
C GLY A 197 13.27 7.02 -18.43
N VAL A 198 14.10 7.08 -19.46
CA VAL A 198 15.32 7.88 -19.50
C VAL A 198 15.24 8.80 -20.73
N PRO A 199 14.96 10.10 -20.53
CA PRO A 199 14.97 11.04 -21.65
C PRO A 199 16.38 11.20 -22.24
N GLU A 200 16.48 11.58 -23.50
CA GLU A 200 17.77 11.78 -24.17
C GLU A 200 18.68 12.78 -23.44
N SER A 201 18.11 13.81 -22.82
CA SER A 201 18.83 14.79 -22.00
C SER A 201 19.57 14.17 -20.80
N ASP A 202 19.09 13.06 -20.30
CA ASP A 202 19.62 12.37 -19.15
C ASP A 202 20.39 11.09 -19.53
N ALA A 203 20.50 10.81 -20.84
CA ALA A 203 21.20 9.64 -21.35
C ALA A 203 22.72 9.74 -21.09
N ARG A 204 23.35 8.60 -20.80
CA ARG A 204 24.79 8.42 -20.58
C ARG A 204 25.24 7.09 -21.18
N PRO A 205 26.52 6.84 -21.40
CA PRO A 205 27.01 5.56 -21.93
C PRO A 205 26.59 4.33 -21.09
N ASP A 206 26.46 4.49 -19.78
CA ASP A 206 26.02 3.47 -18.83
C ASP A 206 24.51 3.47 -18.54
N ARG A 207 23.81 4.48 -19.07
CA ARG A 207 22.36 4.67 -18.95
C ARG A 207 21.79 5.24 -20.24
N PRO A 208 21.59 4.43 -21.28
CA PRO A 208 21.04 4.91 -22.55
C PRO A 208 19.61 5.44 -22.41
N ALA A 209 19.19 6.25 -23.37
CA ALA A 209 17.80 6.71 -23.46
C ALA A 209 16.87 5.50 -23.53
N TYR A 210 15.74 5.59 -22.85
CA TYR A 210 14.77 4.50 -22.76
C TYR A 210 13.33 5.01 -22.68
N ASP A 211 12.50 4.49 -23.52
CA ASP A 211 11.06 4.74 -23.58
C ASP A 211 10.31 3.56 -22.99
N ALA A 212 9.71 3.74 -21.82
CA ALA A 212 8.95 2.69 -21.17
C ALA A 212 7.59 2.49 -21.82
N HIS A 213 7.18 1.23 -21.96
CA HIS A 213 5.87 0.86 -22.50
C HIS A 213 4.84 0.66 -21.38
N GLY A 214 3.55 0.81 -21.73
CA GLY A 214 2.44 0.44 -20.83
C GLY A 214 2.18 -1.06 -20.91
N GLY A 215 1.65 -1.64 -19.82
CA GLY A 215 1.29 -3.04 -19.77
C GLY A 215 1.68 -3.72 -18.46
N TYR A 216 2.08 -4.97 -18.53
CA TYR A 216 2.46 -5.80 -17.40
C TYR A 216 3.72 -5.26 -16.69
N GLY A 217 3.62 -5.03 -15.39
CA GLY A 217 4.66 -4.47 -14.55
C GLY A 217 5.19 -5.44 -13.47
N GLY A 218 4.94 -6.75 -13.61
CA GLY A 218 5.43 -7.76 -12.68
C GLY A 218 4.36 -8.32 -11.74
N LEU A 219 4.78 -9.23 -10.85
CA LEU A 219 3.94 -9.83 -9.81
C LEU A 219 4.30 -9.29 -8.43
N GLN A 220 3.32 -9.28 -7.55
CA GLN A 220 3.49 -8.96 -6.13
C GLN A 220 2.96 -10.09 -5.25
N PHE A 221 3.64 -10.31 -4.12
CA PHE A 221 3.24 -11.21 -3.06
C PHE A 221 3.45 -10.50 -1.73
N LEU A 222 2.46 -10.52 -0.87
CA LEU A 222 2.55 -9.91 0.45
C LEU A 222 1.96 -10.85 1.49
N VAL A 223 2.65 -10.95 2.61
CA VAL A 223 2.16 -11.60 3.83
C VAL A 223 2.20 -10.57 4.94
N ALA A 224 1.11 -10.45 5.68
CA ALA A 224 1.03 -9.55 6.82
C ALA A 224 0.42 -10.28 8.02
N LEU A 225 0.92 -9.97 9.21
CA LEU A 225 0.50 -10.53 10.48
C LEU A 225 0.21 -9.39 11.44
N SER A 226 -0.94 -9.45 12.12
CA SER A 226 -1.26 -8.48 13.15
C SER A 226 -1.96 -9.09 14.36
N ARG A 227 -1.90 -8.38 15.48
CA ARG A 227 -2.62 -8.74 16.70
C ARG A 227 -2.81 -7.52 17.61
N ARG A 228 -3.97 -7.51 18.28
CA ARG A 228 -4.26 -6.58 19.36
C ARG A 228 -4.03 -7.24 20.74
N PHE A 229 -3.38 -6.51 21.64
CA PHE A 229 -3.11 -6.89 23.01
C PHE A 229 -3.71 -5.80 23.93
N GLY A 230 -4.99 -5.91 24.27
CA GLY A 230 -5.69 -4.86 25.01
C GLY A 230 -5.66 -3.51 24.26
N LYS A 231 -4.96 -2.53 24.82
CA LYS A 231 -4.78 -1.21 24.21
C LYS A 231 -3.57 -1.09 23.27
N ALA A 232 -2.78 -2.14 23.12
CA ALA A 232 -1.66 -2.15 22.19
C ALA A 232 -2.01 -2.95 20.93
N TRP A 233 -1.58 -2.47 19.78
CA TRP A 233 -1.67 -3.15 18.51
C TRP A 233 -0.29 -3.34 17.91
N PHE A 234 -0.06 -4.50 17.32
CA PHE A 234 1.15 -4.86 16.59
C PHE A 234 0.78 -5.33 15.19
N GLY A 235 1.56 -4.92 14.20
CA GLY A 235 1.48 -5.40 12.83
C GLY A 235 2.87 -5.53 12.20
N ALA A 236 3.03 -6.52 11.32
CA ALA A 236 4.23 -6.69 10.52
C ALA A 236 3.85 -7.23 9.15
N TYR A 237 4.65 -6.91 8.12
CA TYR A 237 4.48 -7.47 6.80
C TYR A 237 5.83 -7.76 6.13
N ALA A 238 5.78 -8.69 5.18
CA ALA A 238 6.84 -8.93 4.20
C ALA A 238 6.20 -8.95 2.81
N ARG A 239 6.86 -8.32 1.86
CA ARG A 239 6.44 -8.25 0.46
C ARG A 239 7.58 -8.67 -0.44
N TYR A 240 7.27 -9.50 -1.41
CA TYR A 240 8.15 -9.89 -2.50
C TYR A 240 7.52 -9.47 -3.82
N ASP A 241 8.28 -8.77 -4.65
CA ASP A 241 7.88 -8.43 -6.02
C ASP A 241 8.88 -9.00 -7.01
N THR A 242 8.39 -9.47 -8.15
CA THR A 242 9.22 -9.81 -9.30
C THR A 242 8.81 -8.97 -10.50
N LEU A 243 9.81 -8.48 -11.24
CA LEU A 243 9.64 -7.69 -12.46
C LEU A 243 9.93 -8.51 -13.72
N ARG A 244 10.15 -9.82 -13.58
CA ARG A 244 10.41 -10.70 -14.72
C ARG A 244 9.25 -10.65 -15.70
N GLY A 245 9.57 -10.39 -16.96
CA GLY A 245 8.58 -10.21 -18.03
C GLY A 245 7.86 -8.87 -18.00
N ALA A 246 8.21 -7.95 -17.11
CA ALA A 246 7.66 -6.59 -17.13
C ALA A 246 8.06 -5.87 -18.42
N VAL A 247 7.14 -5.09 -18.99
CA VAL A 247 7.36 -4.39 -20.26
C VAL A 247 8.47 -3.34 -20.22
N PHE A 248 9.00 -3.08 -19.05
CA PHE A 248 10.14 -2.19 -18.79
C PHE A 248 11.33 -2.90 -18.14
N GLU A 249 11.39 -4.24 -18.20
CA GLU A 249 12.47 -5.02 -17.56
C GLU A 249 13.86 -4.62 -18.07
N ASP A 250 13.95 -4.24 -19.36
CA ASP A 250 15.20 -3.82 -20.02
C ASP A 250 15.60 -2.35 -19.76
N SER A 251 14.83 -1.61 -18.97
CA SER A 251 15.19 -0.24 -18.62
C SER A 251 16.52 -0.20 -17.86
N PRO A 252 17.44 0.72 -18.18
CA PRO A 252 18.70 0.89 -17.44
C PRO A 252 18.49 1.29 -15.98
N LEU A 253 17.27 1.72 -15.61
CA LEU A 253 16.88 2.02 -14.24
C LEU A 253 16.44 0.77 -13.45
N VAL A 254 16.20 -0.35 -14.12
CA VAL A 254 15.91 -1.64 -13.47
C VAL A 254 17.24 -2.34 -13.16
N ARG A 255 17.70 -2.20 -11.93
CA ARG A 255 18.97 -2.79 -11.45
C ARG A 255 18.78 -4.20 -10.87
N ARG A 256 17.55 -4.54 -10.48
CA ARG A 256 17.14 -5.87 -10.01
C ARG A 256 15.74 -6.18 -10.53
N ASN A 257 15.55 -7.40 -10.99
CA ASN A 257 14.24 -7.87 -11.43
C ASN A 257 13.40 -8.51 -10.32
N TYR A 258 13.82 -8.40 -9.07
CA TYR A 258 13.04 -8.73 -7.88
C TYR A 258 13.49 -7.86 -6.70
N TYR A 259 12.63 -7.71 -5.71
CA TYR A 259 12.99 -7.10 -4.44
C TYR A 259 12.13 -7.65 -3.29
N VAL A 260 12.66 -7.50 -2.08
CA VAL A 260 11.94 -7.75 -0.84
C VAL A 260 11.80 -6.44 -0.09
N SER A 261 10.63 -6.18 0.42
CA SER A 261 10.36 -5.08 1.35
C SER A 261 9.61 -5.60 2.55
N GLY A 262 9.65 -4.87 3.64
CA GLY A 262 8.97 -5.28 4.85
C GLY A 262 8.90 -4.17 5.87
N GLY A 263 8.17 -4.44 6.94
CA GLY A 263 8.06 -3.49 8.01
C GLY A 263 7.26 -4.02 9.18
N PHE A 264 7.27 -3.25 10.25
CA PHE A 264 6.47 -3.50 11.44
C PHE A 264 5.90 -2.18 11.97
N ALA A 265 4.84 -2.28 12.75
CA ALA A 265 4.27 -1.16 13.47
C ALA A 265 3.77 -1.60 14.84
N ILE A 266 3.89 -0.69 15.81
CA ILE A 266 3.34 -0.84 17.14
C ILE A 266 2.57 0.44 17.45
N ALA A 267 1.33 0.31 17.90
CA ALA A 267 0.50 1.43 18.28
C ALA A 267 -0.10 1.20 19.68
N TRP A 268 -0.22 2.27 20.46
CA TRP A 268 -0.97 2.32 21.70
C TRP A 268 -2.24 3.12 21.48
N ILE A 269 -3.40 2.56 21.91
CA ILE A 269 -4.75 3.04 21.62
C ILE A 269 -5.44 3.35 22.96
N PRO A 270 -5.14 4.48 23.59
CA PRO A 270 -5.71 4.82 24.91
C PRO A 270 -7.17 5.27 24.83
N LEU A 271 -7.58 5.86 23.71
CA LEU A 271 -8.86 6.53 23.56
C LEU A 271 -9.77 5.75 22.61
N GLN A 272 -11.01 5.54 23.03
CA GLN A 272 -12.03 4.88 22.20
C GLN A 272 -13.42 5.42 22.54
N SER A 273 -14.32 5.36 21.58
CA SER A 273 -15.72 5.74 21.75
C SER A 273 -16.43 4.82 22.76
N SER A 274 -17.28 5.40 23.60
CA SER A 274 -18.25 4.64 24.38
C SER A 274 -19.43 4.13 23.52
N LYS A 275 -19.70 4.78 22.38
CA LYS A 275 -20.69 4.32 21.42
C LYS A 275 -20.13 3.11 20.66
N MET A 276 -20.81 1.99 20.83
CA MET A 276 -20.49 0.74 20.14
C MET A 276 -21.38 0.62 18.93
N ILE A 277 -20.81 0.15 17.81
CA ILE A 277 -21.54 -0.17 16.58
C ILE A 277 -21.49 -1.68 16.34
N GLU A 278 -22.59 -2.23 15.86
CA GLU A 278 -22.60 -3.62 15.36
C GLU A 278 -21.85 -3.66 14.04
N ARG A 279 -21.09 -4.69 13.89
CA ARG A 279 -20.29 -4.90 12.69
C ARG A 279 -21.11 -5.73 11.71
N ASP A 280 -21.73 -5.07 10.71
CA ASP A 280 -22.26 -5.76 9.53
C ASP A 280 -21.09 -6.18 8.64
N ASP A 281 -20.87 -7.48 8.57
CA ASP A 281 -19.87 -8.13 7.70
C ASP A 281 -20.54 -8.88 6.56
#